data_1d4ec4105e25cd5dfcc38f1402403c27
#
_entry.id   1d4ec4105e25cd5dfcc38f1402403c27
#
_cell.length_a   1.000
_cell.length_b   1.000
_cell.length_c   1.000
_cell.angle_alpha   90.00
_cell.angle_beta   90.00
_cell.angle_gamma   90.00
#
_symmetry.space_group_name_H-M   'P 1'
#
loop_
_entity.id
_entity.type
_entity.pdbx_description
1 polymer ?
#
loop_
_entity_poly.entity_id
_entity_poly.type
_entity_poly.pdbx_seq_one_letter_code
_entity_poly.pdbx_strand_id
1 'polypeptide(L)'
;KYPEYDYYFGVVKGNAYGHSDKICKYLVESGINYFAISSLEEAISLRNDGVKIPILCLEPIDLKYIEKCIENNITITVHDYEYFKELEKIDIKSPLKVHIKIDSGLCRLGLYDKDQVKKVVEGLMKKENVQVEGIFTHFATDGVYDVSWDNQYKRFIELTSEIDLTKIPIIHLGRSQTLLNHEKISFANGIRLGIIMYGYNTSPRPLPNDFINRLRKIKREWYNKKHHISKTTIDNKIDVKTAFSLYSEVMQAKKIKKGSFVGYGRIYEANEDM
;
A
#
# COMPACT_ATOMS: atom_id res chain seq x y z
N LYS A 1 -14.61 -8.88 14.74
CA LYS A 1 -14.73 -7.44 14.99
C LYS A 1 -14.31 -6.61 13.79
N TYR A 2 -13.46 -7.13 12.91
CA TYR A 2 -13.02 -6.48 11.67
C TYR A 2 -13.75 -7.10 10.49
N PRO A 3 -14.01 -6.33 9.41
CA PRO A 3 -14.56 -6.91 8.21
C PRO A 3 -13.62 -8.00 7.69
N GLU A 4 -14.17 -9.16 7.34
CA GLU A 4 -13.41 -10.25 6.76
C GLU A 4 -13.09 -9.96 5.30
N TYR A 5 -11.86 -10.24 4.91
CA TYR A 5 -11.37 -10.21 3.55
C TYR A 5 -10.89 -11.60 3.16
N ASP A 6 -11.03 -11.96 1.89
CA ASP A 6 -10.51 -13.24 1.38
C ASP A 6 -8.98 -13.19 1.22
N TYR A 7 -8.46 -11.97 0.91
CA TYR A 7 -7.04 -11.74 0.65
C TYR A 7 -6.46 -10.68 1.58
N TYR A 8 -5.57 -11.13 2.45
CA TYR A 8 -4.78 -10.27 3.33
C TYR A 8 -3.36 -10.15 2.78
N PHE A 9 -3.09 -9.01 2.11
CA PHE A 9 -1.75 -8.73 1.59
C PHE A 9 -0.87 -8.17 2.71
N GLY A 10 0.15 -8.92 3.10
CA GLY A 10 1.22 -8.42 3.95
C GLY A 10 2.24 -7.62 3.13
N VAL A 11 2.35 -6.32 3.39
CA VAL A 11 3.33 -5.46 2.71
C VAL A 11 4.67 -5.57 3.43
N VAL A 12 5.60 -6.32 2.84
CA VAL A 12 6.91 -6.66 3.43
C VAL A 12 8.09 -6.07 2.66
N LYS A 13 7.84 -5.09 1.80
CA LYS A 13 8.88 -4.35 1.09
C LYS A 13 9.87 -3.66 2.03
N GLY A 14 11.08 -3.35 1.54
CA GLY A 14 12.12 -2.71 2.35
C GLY A 14 12.56 -3.62 3.51
N ASN A 15 12.80 -4.92 3.21
CA ASN A 15 13.16 -5.91 4.21
C ASN A 15 12.15 -5.94 5.37
N ALA A 16 10.86 -6.08 5.02
CA ALA A 16 9.73 -6.02 5.96
C ALA A 16 9.73 -4.74 6.81
N TYR A 17 9.86 -3.57 6.16
CA TYR A 17 10.00 -2.26 6.83
C TYR A 17 11.18 -2.21 7.83
N GLY A 18 12.26 -2.93 7.55
CA GLY A 18 13.44 -3.03 8.40
C GLY A 18 13.35 -4.09 9.51
N HIS A 19 12.25 -4.86 9.57
CA HIS A 19 12.05 -5.91 10.58
C HIS A 19 12.68 -7.26 10.21
N SER A 20 13.33 -7.36 9.05
CA SER A 20 13.85 -8.59 8.45
C SER A 20 12.76 -9.50 7.85
N ASP A 21 13.07 -10.09 6.70
CA ASP A 21 12.20 -11.04 6.01
C ASP A 21 11.90 -12.31 6.84
N LYS A 22 12.72 -12.55 7.88
CA LYS A 22 12.49 -13.66 8.84
C LYS A 22 11.13 -13.61 9.52
N ILE A 23 10.48 -12.43 9.60
CA ILE A 23 9.12 -12.33 10.17
C ILE A 23 8.05 -12.90 9.25
N CYS A 24 8.32 -13.09 7.95
CA CYS A 24 7.33 -13.49 6.96
C CYS A 24 6.64 -14.81 7.32
N LYS A 25 7.35 -15.77 7.89
CA LYS A 25 6.75 -17.02 8.37
C LYS A 25 5.68 -16.78 9.43
N TYR A 26 5.93 -15.89 10.38
CA TYR A 26 4.96 -15.55 11.44
C TYR A 26 3.76 -14.79 10.92
N LEU A 27 3.96 -13.96 9.88
CA LEU A 27 2.86 -13.27 9.20
C LEU A 27 1.94 -14.26 8.49
N VAL A 28 2.50 -15.28 7.83
CA VAL A 28 1.72 -16.37 7.20
C VAL A 28 0.94 -17.16 8.26
N GLU A 29 1.59 -17.57 9.35
CA GLU A 29 0.95 -18.25 10.48
C GLU A 29 -0.18 -17.41 11.11
N SER A 30 -0.09 -16.08 11.02
CA SER A 30 -1.10 -15.12 11.51
C SER A 30 -2.23 -14.86 10.52
N GLY A 31 -2.24 -15.48 9.33
CA GLY A 31 -3.31 -15.39 8.36
C GLY A 31 -3.04 -14.49 7.15
N ILE A 32 -1.82 -13.95 6.99
CA ILE A 32 -1.42 -13.32 5.74
C ILE A 32 -1.32 -14.42 4.66
N ASN A 33 -2.04 -14.23 3.57
CA ASN A 33 -2.14 -15.21 2.48
C ASN A 33 -1.66 -14.68 1.11
N TYR A 34 -1.17 -13.45 1.10
CA TYR A 34 -0.52 -12.83 -0.05
C TYR A 34 0.57 -11.87 0.44
N PHE A 35 1.75 -11.83 -0.19
CA PHE A 35 2.73 -10.79 0.10
C PHE A 35 2.75 -9.70 -0.99
N ALA A 36 3.08 -8.49 -0.60
CA ALA A 36 3.29 -7.37 -1.51
C ALA A 36 4.64 -6.71 -1.24
N ILE A 37 5.46 -6.63 -2.30
CA ILE A 37 6.84 -6.14 -2.26
C ILE A 37 7.04 -5.03 -3.29
N SER A 38 8.24 -4.44 -3.38
CA SER A 38 8.54 -3.37 -4.33
C SER A 38 9.50 -3.75 -5.45
N SER A 39 10.25 -4.84 -5.35
CA SER A 39 11.18 -5.22 -6.41
C SER A 39 11.23 -6.73 -6.65
N LEU A 40 11.73 -7.10 -7.82
CA LEU A 40 11.92 -8.51 -8.18
C LEU A 40 12.94 -9.20 -7.24
N GLU A 41 13.97 -8.46 -6.83
CA GLU A 41 15.01 -8.96 -5.92
C GLU A 41 14.43 -9.32 -4.56
N GLU A 42 13.54 -8.47 -4.02
CA GLU A 42 12.82 -8.77 -2.76
C GLU A 42 11.97 -10.04 -2.91
N ALA A 43 11.25 -10.18 -4.02
CA ALA A 43 10.43 -11.36 -4.27
C ALA A 43 11.27 -12.64 -4.32
N ILE A 44 12.41 -12.60 -5.01
CA ILE A 44 13.32 -13.73 -5.13
C ILE A 44 13.94 -14.08 -3.77
N SER A 45 14.32 -13.06 -2.99
CA SER A 45 14.81 -13.26 -1.62
C SER A 45 13.79 -14.05 -0.79
N LEU A 46 12.52 -13.62 -0.80
CA LEU A 46 11.45 -14.32 -0.10
C LEU A 46 11.25 -15.75 -0.60
N ARG A 47 11.37 -16.00 -1.91
CA ARG A 47 11.30 -17.37 -2.46
C ARG A 47 12.44 -18.24 -1.98
N ASN A 48 13.67 -17.70 -1.94
CA ASN A 48 14.84 -18.39 -1.42
C ASN A 48 14.69 -18.73 0.09
N ASP A 49 14.03 -17.86 0.83
CA ASP A 49 13.68 -18.10 2.26
C ASP A 49 12.50 -19.06 2.44
N GLY A 50 12.01 -19.65 1.35
CA GLY A 50 10.99 -20.71 1.38
C GLY A 50 9.54 -20.21 1.42
N VAL A 51 9.27 -18.93 1.22
CA VAL A 51 7.90 -18.39 1.11
C VAL A 51 7.17 -19.04 -0.06
N LYS A 52 5.99 -19.63 0.19
CA LYS A 52 5.16 -20.33 -0.81
C LYS A 52 3.91 -19.57 -1.23
N ILE A 53 3.38 -18.69 -0.36
CA ILE A 53 2.18 -17.90 -0.71
C ILE A 53 2.45 -16.98 -1.91
N PRO A 54 1.41 -16.52 -2.64
CA PRO A 54 1.57 -15.60 -3.75
C PRO A 54 2.30 -14.31 -3.35
N ILE A 55 3.06 -13.75 -4.29
CA ILE A 55 3.81 -12.48 -4.11
C ILE A 55 3.46 -11.55 -5.26
N LEU A 56 2.99 -10.35 -4.93
CA LEU A 56 2.74 -9.25 -5.86
C LEU A 56 3.87 -8.22 -5.78
N CYS A 57 4.52 -7.95 -6.91
CA CYS A 57 5.38 -6.78 -7.04
C CYS A 57 4.52 -5.55 -7.34
N LEU A 58 4.49 -4.59 -6.39
CA LEU A 58 3.67 -3.37 -6.49
C LEU A 58 4.23 -2.32 -7.45
N GLU A 59 5.52 -2.40 -7.73
CA GLU A 59 6.24 -1.48 -8.61
C GLU A 59 6.55 -2.14 -9.96
N PRO A 60 6.84 -1.35 -10.99
CA PRO A 60 7.12 -1.88 -12.32
C PRO A 60 8.33 -2.82 -12.33
N ILE A 61 8.19 -3.95 -12.99
CA ILE A 61 9.28 -4.87 -13.30
C ILE A 61 9.63 -4.68 -14.77
N ASP A 62 10.93 -4.56 -15.08
CA ASP A 62 11.39 -4.53 -16.48
C ASP A 62 10.95 -5.83 -17.18
N LEU A 63 10.30 -5.68 -18.32
CA LEU A 63 9.68 -6.78 -19.06
C LEU A 63 10.68 -7.86 -19.52
N LYS A 64 11.97 -7.56 -19.60
CA LYS A 64 13.02 -8.56 -19.87
C LYS A 64 13.13 -9.64 -18.77
N TYR A 65 12.55 -9.40 -17.59
CA TYR A 65 12.54 -10.35 -16.47
C TYR A 65 11.23 -11.14 -16.31
N ILE A 66 10.33 -11.09 -17.31
CA ILE A 66 9.02 -11.78 -17.25
C ILE A 66 9.19 -13.28 -17.01
N GLU A 67 10.09 -13.94 -17.70
CA GLU A 67 10.36 -15.38 -17.52
C GLU A 67 10.77 -15.68 -16.07
N LYS A 68 11.65 -14.85 -15.51
CA LYS A 68 12.07 -14.98 -14.11
C LYS A 68 10.92 -14.80 -13.13
N CYS A 69 9.94 -13.90 -13.44
CA CYS A 69 8.73 -13.76 -12.64
C CYS A 69 7.86 -15.01 -12.71
N ILE A 70 7.70 -15.59 -13.90
CA ILE A 70 6.93 -16.81 -14.12
C ILE A 70 7.57 -17.99 -13.37
N GLU A 71 8.87 -18.23 -13.54
CA GLU A 71 9.61 -19.29 -12.86
C GLU A 71 9.50 -19.25 -11.34
N ASN A 72 9.44 -18.05 -10.79
CA ASN A 72 9.33 -17.83 -9.34
C ASN A 72 7.91 -17.57 -8.86
N ASN A 73 6.89 -17.74 -9.72
CA ASN A 73 5.48 -17.48 -9.41
C ASN A 73 5.28 -16.09 -8.75
N ILE A 74 5.82 -15.05 -9.41
CA ILE A 74 5.71 -13.66 -8.98
C ILE A 74 4.67 -12.95 -9.85
N THR A 75 3.66 -12.40 -9.23
CA THR A 75 2.63 -11.58 -9.88
C THR A 75 3.18 -10.17 -10.12
N ILE A 76 3.04 -9.66 -11.34
CA ILE A 76 3.51 -8.32 -11.72
C ILE A 76 2.38 -7.29 -11.71
N THR A 77 2.74 -6.00 -11.64
CA THR A 77 1.79 -4.89 -11.76
C THR A 77 1.87 -4.26 -13.15
N VAL A 78 0.73 -4.23 -13.85
CA VAL A 78 0.54 -3.40 -15.05
C VAL A 78 0.05 -2.03 -14.61
N HIS A 79 0.85 -1.00 -14.84
CA HIS A 79 0.68 0.31 -14.21
C HIS A 79 0.42 1.46 -15.19
N ASP A 80 0.70 1.28 -16.48
CA ASP A 80 0.38 2.25 -17.51
C ASP A 80 0.12 1.60 -18.88
N TYR A 81 -0.32 2.41 -19.83
CA TYR A 81 -0.72 1.95 -21.15
C TYR A 81 0.47 1.58 -22.04
N GLU A 82 1.60 2.25 -21.90
CA GLU A 82 2.81 1.95 -22.66
C GLU A 82 3.41 0.61 -22.19
N TYR A 83 3.47 0.39 -20.88
CA TYR A 83 3.90 -0.89 -20.31
C TYR A 83 3.02 -2.05 -20.82
N PHE A 84 1.71 -1.84 -20.88
CA PHE A 84 0.79 -2.83 -21.46
C PHE A 84 1.11 -3.11 -22.93
N LYS A 85 1.30 -2.08 -23.76
CA LYS A 85 1.64 -2.26 -25.18
C LYS A 85 2.94 -3.02 -25.41
N GLU A 86 3.93 -2.79 -24.58
CA GLU A 86 5.16 -3.56 -24.64
C GLU A 86 4.96 -5.01 -24.18
N LEU A 87 4.17 -5.23 -23.14
CA LEU A 87 3.80 -6.57 -22.68
C LEU A 87 3.02 -7.35 -23.75
N GLU A 88 2.16 -6.68 -24.52
CA GLU A 88 1.41 -7.32 -25.63
C GLU A 88 2.34 -7.93 -26.70
N LYS A 89 3.50 -7.34 -26.94
CA LYS A 89 4.47 -7.80 -27.94
C LYS A 89 5.24 -9.05 -27.51
N ILE A 90 5.28 -9.36 -26.22
CA ILE A 90 6.05 -10.48 -25.68
C ILE A 90 5.27 -11.78 -25.88
N ASP A 91 5.91 -12.79 -26.43
CA ASP A 91 5.38 -14.15 -26.52
C ASP A 91 5.56 -14.87 -25.18
N ILE A 92 4.52 -14.90 -24.38
CA ILE A 92 4.52 -15.49 -23.03
C ILE A 92 4.24 -16.97 -23.13
N LYS A 93 5.20 -17.81 -22.74
CA LYS A 93 5.14 -19.27 -22.92
C LYS A 93 4.46 -20.01 -21.76
N SER A 94 4.37 -19.38 -20.59
CA SER A 94 3.81 -19.99 -19.40
C SER A 94 2.97 -18.98 -18.62
N PRO A 95 2.00 -19.40 -17.78
CA PRO A 95 1.06 -18.49 -17.14
C PRO A 95 1.74 -17.39 -16.31
N LEU A 96 1.47 -16.16 -16.68
CA LEU A 96 1.86 -14.94 -15.99
C LEU A 96 0.65 -14.32 -15.29
N LYS A 97 0.71 -14.15 -13.98
CA LYS A 97 -0.30 -13.43 -13.23
C LYS A 97 -0.02 -11.94 -13.21
N VAL A 98 -1.06 -11.16 -13.41
CA VAL A 98 -0.96 -9.70 -13.40
C VAL A 98 -2.02 -9.06 -12.53
N HIS A 99 -1.65 -7.98 -11.81
CA HIS A 99 -2.59 -7.04 -11.21
C HIS A 99 -2.54 -5.72 -11.95
N ILE A 100 -3.71 -5.14 -12.22
CA ILE A 100 -3.84 -3.86 -12.90
C ILE A 100 -3.93 -2.75 -11.85
N LYS A 101 -3.07 -1.75 -11.97
CA LYS A 101 -3.06 -0.61 -11.06
C LYS A 101 -3.79 0.58 -11.64
N ILE A 102 -4.73 1.11 -10.86
CA ILE A 102 -5.49 2.32 -11.17
C ILE A 102 -4.96 3.48 -10.34
N ASP A 103 -4.67 4.60 -10.97
CA ASP A 103 -4.40 5.85 -10.24
C ASP A 103 -5.69 6.66 -10.09
N SER A 104 -6.29 6.52 -8.95
CA SER A 104 -7.50 7.25 -8.61
C SER A 104 -7.24 8.61 -7.94
N GLY A 105 -5.97 9.09 -7.93
CA GLY A 105 -5.61 10.40 -7.42
C GLY A 105 -4.46 10.43 -6.42
N LEU A 106 -3.66 9.37 -6.32
CA LEU A 106 -2.35 9.43 -5.63
C LEU A 106 -1.28 10.09 -6.50
N CYS A 107 -1.50 10.10 -7.83
CA CYS A 107 -0.61 10.72 -8.82
C CYS A 107 0.83 10.17 -8.79
N ARG A 108 0.94 8.84 -8.70
CA ARG A 108 2.25 8.16 -8.66
C ARG A 108 2.43 7.12 -9.76
N LEU A 109 1.66 6.07 -9.74
CA LEU A 109 1.64 4.98 -10.72
C LEU A 109 0.20 4.50 -10.88
N GLY A 110 -0.19 4.12 -12.08
CA GLY A 110 -1.49 3.54 -12.38
C GLY A 110 -2.15 4.20 -13.59
N LEU A 111 -3.06 3.46 -14.21
CA LEU A 111 -3.90 3.97 -15.28
C LEU A 111 -4.87 5.02 -14.72
N TYR A 112 -4.98 6.15 -15.38
CA TYR A 112 -5.81 7.29 -14.96
C TYR A 112 -6.80 7.76 -16.03
N ASP A 113 -6.82 7.08 -17.17
CA ASP A 113 -7.75 7.30 -18.28
C ASP A 113 -8.68 6.10 -18.44
N LYS A 114 -9.98 6.34 -18.55
CA LYS A 114 -11.02 5.32 -18.58
C LYS A 114 -10.93 4.41 -19.80
N ASP A 115 -10.66 4.99 -20.97
CA ASP A 115 -10.56 4.24 -22.22
C ASP A 115 -9.31 3.35 -22.20
N GLN A 116 -8.21 3.84 -21.63
CA GLN A 116 -7.01 3.04 -21.43
C GLN A 116 -7.24 1.89 -20.44
N VAL A 117 -7.95 2.13 -19.32
CA VAL A 117 -8.31 1.06 -18.38
C VAL A 117 -9.06 -0.05 -19.09
N LYS A 118 -10.09 0.29 -19.87
CA LYS A 118 -10.85 -0.69 -20.64
C LYS A 118 -9.97 -1.48 -21.61
N LYS A 119 -9.18 -0.78 -22.43
CA LYS A 119 -8.28 -1.42 -23.41
C LYS A 119 -7.28 -2.35 -22.74
N VAL A 120 -6.69 -1.94 -21.62
CA VAL A 120 -5.71 -2.75 -20.87
C VAL A 120 -6.37 -4.00 -20.30
N VAL A 121 -7.52 -3.87 -19.64
CA VAL A 121 -8.23 -5.01 -19.05
C VAL A 121 -8.64 -6.00 -20.13
N GLU A 122 -9.31 -5.52 -21.21
CA GLU A 122 -9.78 -6.38 -22.31
C GLU A 122 -8.61 -7.03 -23.06
N GLY A 123 -7.52 -6.30 -23.29
CA GLY A 123 -6.33 -6.80 -23.98
C GLY A 123 -5.64 -7.88 -23.16
N LEU A 124 -5.41 -7.65 -21.87
CA LEU A 124 -4.78 -8.63 -20.98
C LEU A 124 -5.66 -9.88 -20.81
N MET A 125 -6.97 -9.74 -20.71
CA MET A 125 -7.89 -10.89 -20.62
C MET A 125 -7.91 -11.76 -21.89
N LYS A 126 -7.56 -11.19 -23.06
CA LYS A 126 -7.47 -11.91 -24.32
C LYS A 126 -6.07 -12.47 -24.59
N LYS A 127 -5.06 -11.96 -23.91
CA LYS A 127 -3.68 -12.35 -24.16
C LYS A 127 -3.43 -13.77 -23.63
N GLU A 128 -2.93 -14.62 -24.53
CA GLU A 128 -2.57 -16.00 -24.19
C GLU A 128 -1.53 -16.03 -23.05
N ASN A 129 -1.69 -16.98 -22.14
CA ASN A 129 -0.83 -17.17 -20.98
C ASN A 129 -0.73 -15.95 -20.01
N VAL A 130 -1.67 -15.00 -20.09
CA VAL A 130 -1.80 -13.93 -19.10
C VAL A 130 -3.07 -14.10 -18.29
N GLN A 131 -2.94 -14.10 -16.99
CA GLN A 131 -4.05 -14.17 -16.06
C GLN A 131 -4.21 -12.83 -15.33
N VAL A 132 -5.28 -12.09 -15.64
CA VAL A 132 -5.66 -10.91 -14.86
C VAL A 132 -6.21 -11.39 -13.51
N GLU A 133 -5.33 -11.48 -12.52
CA GLU A 133 -5.66 -11.97 -11.18
C GLU A 133 -6.26 -10.88 -10.31
N GLY A 134 -5.85 -9.60 -10.50
CA GLY A 134 -6.36 -8.55 -9.65
C GLY A 134 -6.37 -7.15 -10.24
N ILE A 135 -7.07 -6.26 -9.54
CA ILE A 135 -7.09 -4.81 -9.80
C ILE A 135 -7.03 -4.04 -8.49
N PHE A 136 -6.31 -2.91 -8.48
CA PHE A 136 -6.15 -2.15 -7.25
C PHE A 136 -5.88 -0.66 -7.46
N THR A 137 -6.13 0.10 -6.41
CA THR A 137 -5.66 1.49 -6.27
C THR A 137 -4.96 1.68 -4.93
N HIS A 138 -4.43 2.88 -4.70
CA HIS A 138 -3.84 3.25 -3.42
C HIS A 138 -4.29 4.65 -3.02
N PHE A 139 -5.03 4.74 -1.91
CA PHE A 139 -5.52 6.01 -1.40
C PHE A 139 -4.40 6.85 -0.79
N ALA A 140 -4.39 8.14 -1.10
CA ALA A 140 -3.37 9.09 -0.63
C ALA A 140 -3.54 9.44 0.84
N THR A 141 -4.79 9.51 1.32
CA THR A 141 -5.13 9.92 2.68
C THR A 141 -5.86 8.83 3.45
N ASP A 142 -6.05 9.04 4.74
CA ASP A 142 -6.94 8.22 5.58
C ASP A 142 -8.42 8.63 5.47
N GLY A 143 -8.70 9.80 4.89
CA GLY A 143 -10.04 10.30 4.63
C GLY A 143 -10.82 10.74 5.86
N VAL A 144 -10.20 10.84 7.03
CA VAL A 144 -10.90 11.17 8.29
C VAL A 144 -11.24 12.65 8.36
N TYR A 145 -10.34 13.51 7.91
CA TYR A 145 -10.48 14.97 8.01
C TYR A 145 -10.62 15.70 6.68
N ASP A 146 -10.61 14.97 5.57
CA ASP A 146 -10.72 15.52 4.23
C ASP A 146 -11.62 14.63 3.35
N VAL A 147 -11.94 15.12 2.17
CA VAL A 147 -12.79 14.42 1.19
C VAL A 147 -11.97 13.67 0.12
N SER A 148 -10.65 13.66 0.26
CA SER A 148 -9.77 13.11 -0.78
C SER A 148 -9.98 11.62 -0.96
N TRP A 149 -10.17 10.87 0.13
CA TRP A 149 -10.46 9.44 0.06
C TRP A 149 -11.75 9.16 -0.72
N ASP A 150 -12.83 9.91 -0.43
CA ASP A 150 -14.13 9.74 -1.11
C ASP A 150 -14.02 10.10 -2.59
N ASN A 151 -13.27 11.15 -2.92
CA ASN A 151 -13.05 11.56 -4.30
C ASN A 151 -12.23 10.51 -5.05
N GLN A 152 -11.20 9.95 -4.42
CA GLN A 152 -10.41 8.87 -4.99
C GLN A 152 -11.22 7.58 -5.15
N TYR A 153 -12.08 7.25 -4.21
CA TYR A 153 -13.00 6.12 -4.34
C TYR A 153 -13.95 6.31 -5.54
N LYS A 154 -14.59 7.49 -5.65
CA LYS A 154 -15.47 7.82 -6.78
C LYS A 154 -14.71 7.77 -8.11
N ARG A 155 -13.48 8.28 -8.12
CA ARG A 155 -12.64 8.24 -9.32
C ARG A 155 -12.27 6.82 -9.72
N PHE A 156 -12.03 5.92 -8.76
CA PHE A 156 -11.84 4.51 -9.07
C PHE A 156 -13.07 3.91 -9.74
N ILE A 157 -14.26 4.15 -9.21
CA ILE A 157 -15.53 3.67 -9.80
C ILE A 157 -15.72 4.23 -11.20
N GLU A 158 -15.45 5.52 -11.43
CA GLU A 158 -15.54 6.15 -12.74
C GLU A 158 -14.58 5.50 -13.74
N LEU A 159 -13.31 5.33 -13.37
CA LEU A 159 -12.29 4.73 -14.24
C LEU A 159 -12.56 3.27 -14.59
N THR A 160 -13.25 2.55 -13.72
CA THR A 160 -13.57 1.13 -13.92
C THR A 160 -15.00 0.88 -14.41
N SER A 161 -15.78 1.92 -14.69
CA SER A 161 -17.21 1.80 -15.00
C SER A 161 -17.53 1.07 -16.31
N GLU A 162 -16.55 0.89 -17.19
CA GLU A 162 -16.74 0.17 -18.48
C GLU A 162 -16.16 -1.25 -18.47
N ILE A 163 -15.67 -1.71 -17.33
CA ILE A 163 -15.19 -3.08 -17.16
C ILE A 163 -16.06 -3.85 -16.19
N ASP A 164 -16.15 -5.14 -16.38
CA ASP A 164 -16.85 -6.04 -15.47
C ASP A 164 -15.91 -6.51 -14.35
N LEU A 165 -15.96 -5.82 -13.19
CA LEU A 165 -15.14 -6.14 -12.04
C LEU A 165 -15.39 -7.54 -11.47
N THR A 166 -16.55 -8.16 -11.75
CA THR A 166 -16.87 -9.52 -11.26
C THR A 166 -16.02 -10.60 -11.93
N LYS A 167 -15.41 -10.28 -13.08
CA LYS A 167 -14.48 -11.15 -13.80
C LYS A 167 -13.04 -11.09 -13.28
N ILE A 168 -12.76 -10.17 -12.35
CA ILE A 168 -11.43 -10.00 -11.75
C ILE A 168 -11.44 -10.61 -10.34
N PRO A 169 -10.68 -11.69 -10.10
CA PRO A 169 -10.76 -12.45 -8.85
C PRO A 169 -10.44 -11.64 -7.60
N ILE A 170 -9.49 -10.69 -7.69
CA ILE A 170 -9.00 -9.96 -6.52
C ILE A 170 -9.15 -8.45 -6.73
N ILE A 171 -9.93 -7.81 -5.87
CA ILE A 171 -10.07 -6.34 -5.87
C ILE A 171 -9.58 -5.81 -4.53
N HIS A 172 -8.45 -5.06 -4.53
CA HIS A 172 -7.85 -4.59 -3.30
C HIS A 172 -7.58 -3.09 -3.31
N LEU A 173 -8.44 -2.33 -2.68
CA LEU A 173 -8.38 -0.86 -2.65
C LEU A 173 -7.77 -0.34 -1.35
N GLY A 174 -8.06 -1.01 -0.23
CA GLY A 174 -7.71 -0.57 1.11
C GLY A 174 -6.27 -0.82 1.53
N ARG A 175 -5.86 -0.07 2.55
CA ARG A 175 -4.60 -0.21 3.29
C ARG A 175 -4.86 -0.17 4.80
N SER A 176 -3.82 -0.22 5.65
CA SER A 176 -3.96 -0.21 7.11
C SER A 176 -4.93 0.87 7.62
N GLN A 177 -4.83 2.09 7.14
CA GLN A 177 -5.75 3.18 7.55
C GLN A 177 -7.18 2.98 7.06
N THR A 178 -7.38 2.36 5.89
CA THR A 178 -8.72 2.03 5.42
C THR A 178 -9.39 1.02 6.35
N LEU A 179 -8.65 0.01 6.79
CA LEU A 179 -9.15 -0.97 7.77
C LEU A 179 -9.57 -0.31 9.08
N LEU A 180 -8.80 0.69 9.53
CA LEU A 180 -9.03 1.37 10.81
C LEU A 180 -10.18 2.37 10.76
N ASN A 181 -10.34 3.08 9.64
CA ASN A 181 -11.11 4.30 9.57
C ASN A 181 -12.36 4.22 8.68
N HIS A 182 -12.50 3.16 7.89
CA HIS A 182 -13.62 3.02 6.94
C HIS A 182 -14.26 1.64 7.03
N GLU A 183 -15.54 1.59 6.66
CA GLU A 183 -16.22 0.34 6.42
C GLU A 183 -15.60 -0.38 5.21
N LYS A 184 -15.73 -1.70 5.19
CA LYS A 184 -15.30 -2.51 4.05
C LYS A 184 -16.04 -2.06 2.79
N ILE A 185 -15.29 -1.78 1.73
CA ILE A 185 -15.86 -1.56 0.40
C ILE A 185 -16.46 -2.91 -0.05
N SER A 186 -17.77 -2.93 -0.31
CA SER A 186 -18.56 -4.16 -0.45
C SER A 186 -18.05 -5.13 -1.53
N PHE A 187 -17.53 -4.61 -2.64
CA PHE A 187 -17.00 -5.45 -3.74
C PHE A 187 -15.50 -5.72 -3.62
N ALA A 188 -14.79 -5.11 -2.67
CA ALA A 188 -13.37 -5.38 -2.44
C ALA A 188 -13.20 -6.59 -1.51
N ASN A 189 -12.47 -7.58 -1.98
CA ASN A 189 -12.19 -8.82 -1.24
C ASN A 189 -10.73 -8.93 -0.78
N GLY A 190 -9.90 -7.93 -1.08
CA GLY A 190 -8.51 -7.85 -0.66
C GLY A 190 -8.17 -6.54 0.07
N ILE A 191 -7.25 -6.64 1.05
CA ILE A 191 -6.71 -5.47 1.78
C ILE A 191 -5.20 -5.61 1.93
N ARG A 192 -4.48 -4.46 1.81
CA ARG A 192 -3.02 -4.43 1.98
C ARG A 192 -2.66 -3.85 3.34
N LEU A 193 -2.13 -4.70 4.19
CA LEU A 193 -1.66 -4.35 5.52
C LEU A 193 -0.16 -4.06 5.47
N GLY A 194 0.22 -2.91 5.94
CA GLY A 194 1.61 -2.48 6.07
C GLY A 194 1.91 -2.19 7.54
N ILE A 195 2.02 -0.92 7.86
CA ILE A 195 2.52 -0.44 9.13
C ILE A 195 1.81 -1.02 10.37
N ILE A 196 0.53 -1.36 10.26
CA ILE A 196 -0.23 -1.95 11.37
C ILE A 196 0.29 -3.33 11.78
N MET A 197 0.83 -4.12 10.83
CA MET A 197 1.39 -5.44 11.11
C MET A 197 2.65 -5.34 11.98
N TYR A 198 3.34 -4.20 11.94
CA TYR A 198 4.53 -3.94 12.71
C TYR A 198 4.24 -3.25 14.06
N GLY A 199 2.96 -3.18 14.44
CA GLY A 199 2.54 -2.66 15.73
C GLY A 199 2.42 -1.13 15.79
N TYR A 200 2.28 -0.46 14.65
CA TYR A 200 2.06 0.98 14.62
C TYR A 200 0.59 1.27 14.29
N ASN A 201 -0.13 1.78 15.26
CA ASN A 201 -1.44 2.34 15.02
C ASN A 201 -1.27 3.76 14.47
N THR A 202 -1.59 3.93 13.18
CA THR A 202 -1.57 5.21 12.49
C THR A 202 -2.92 5.89 12.49
N SER A 203 -3.70 5.72 13.57
CA SER A 203 -4.92 6.49 13.75
C SER A 203 -4.62 7.98 13.57
N PRO A 204 -5.49 8.72 12.88
CA PRO A 204 -5.25 10.12 12.61
C PRO A 204 -5.05 10.85 13.95
N ARG A 205 -3.97 11.59 14.05
CA ARG A 205 -3.75 12.47 15.20
C ARG A 205 -4.87 13.51 15.19
N PRO A 206 -5.45 13.83 16.35
CA PRO A 206 -6.37 14.95 16.44
C PRO A 206 -5.72 16.17 15.80
N LEU A 207 -6.43 16.79 14.85
CA LEU A 207 -5.94 18.03 14.28
C LEU A 207 -5.80 19.07 15.39
N PRO A 208 -4.77 19.92 15.37
CA PRO A 208 -4.68 21.06 16.25
C PRO A 208 -5.99 21.86 16.23
N ASN A 209 -6.42 22.36 17.39
CA ASN A 209 -7.69 23.10 17.51
C ASN A 209 -7.49 24.53 17.01
N ASP A 210 -7.03 24.70 15.78
CA ASP A 210 -6.94 25.98 15.10
C ASP A 210 -8.14 26.24 14.18
N PHE A 211 -8.24 27.47 13.72
CA PHE A 211 -9.37 27.92 12.88
C PHE A 211 -9.47 27.13 11.57
N ILE A 212 -8.34 26.84 10.93
CA ILE A 212 -8.30 26.13 9.64
C ILE A 212 -8.80 24.69 9.81
N ASN A 213 -8.40 24.01 10.86
CA ASN A 213 -8.80 22.64 11.12
C ASN A 213 -10.28 22.55 11.56
N ARG A 214 -10.79 23.57 12.25
CA ARG A 214 -12.25 23.70 12.50
C ARG A 214 -13.02 23.81 11.20
N LEU A 215 -12.59 24.63 10.25
CA LEU A 215 -13.23 24.76 8.94
C LEU A 215 -13.15 23.45 8.14
N ARG A 216 -12.03 22.73 8.16
CA ARG A 216 -11.90 21.41 7.53
C ARG A 216 -12.91 20.42 8.10
N LYS A 217 -13.07 20.38 9.41
CA LYS A 217 -14.03 19.50 10.07
C LYS A 217 -15.47 19.82 9.67
N ILE A 218 -15.86 21.09 9.70
CA ILE A 218 -17.18 21.57 9.26
C ILE A 218 -17.44 21.20 7.80
N LYS A 219 -16.44 21.46 6.92
CA LYS A 219 -16.53 21.12 5.50
C LYS A 219 -16.72 19.62 5.28
N ARG A 220 -16.03 18.77 6.06
CA ARG A 220 -16.19 17.32 6.01
C ARG A 220 -17.58 16.89 6.47
N GLU A 221 -18.07 17.42 7.57
CA GLU A 221 -19.41 17.11 8.09
C GLU A 221 -20.50 17.52 7.10
N TRP A 222 -20.37 18.71 6.51
CA TRP A 222 -21.29 19.18 5.47
C TRP A 222 -21.25 18.29 4.23
N TYR A 223 -20.06 17.92 3.76
CA TYR A 223 -19.88 17.00 2.63
C TYR A 223 -20.53 15.65 2.91
N ASN A 224 -20.28 15.06 4.06
CA ASN A 224 -20.87 13.79 4.46
C ASN A 224 -22.41 13.86 4.47
N LYS A 225 -22.96 14.91 5.05
CA LYS A 225 -24.41 15.14 5.07
C LYS A 225 -24.99 15.28 3.66
N LYS A 226 -24.35 16.06 2.80
CA LYS A 226 -24.79 16.30 1.41
C LYS A 226 -24.79 15.02 0.57
N HIS A 227 -23.83 14.14 0.80
CA HIS A 227 -23.64 12.93 0.00
C HIS A 227 -24.14 11.66 0.70
N HIS A 228 -24.88 11.80 1.79
CA HIS A 228 -25.41 10.68 2.59
C HIS A 228 -24.36 9.66 3.00
N ILE A 229 -23.13 10.12 3.20
CA ILE A 229 -22.03 9.27 3.68
C ILE A 229 -22.23 9.09 5.18
N SER A 230 -22.51 7.86 5.62
CA SER A 230 -22.50 7.51 7.03
C SER A 230 -21.11 7.82 7.61
N LYS A 231 -21.05 8.19 8.90
CA LYS A 231 -19.76 8.43 9.56
C LYS A 231 -18.86 7.21 9.37
N THR A 232 -17.89 7.35 8.47
CA THR A 232 -17.01 6.27 8.06
C THR A 232 -15.85 6.04 9.05
N THR A 233 -15.76 6.86 10.08
CA THR A 233 -14.79 6.65 11.15
C THR A 233 -15.29 5.59 12.09
N ILE A 234 -14.83 4.38 11.88
CA ILE A 234 -14.92 3.34 12.89
C ILE A 234 -13.90 3.73 13.97
N ASP A 235 -14.36 4.01 15.18
CA ASP A 235 -13.47 4.21 16.34
C ASP A 235 -12.85 2.86 16.73
N ASN A 236 -12.00 2.35 15.86
CA ASN A 236 -11.30 1.09 16.03
C ASN A 236 -9.98 1.36 16.71
N LYS A 237 -10.01 1.44 18.02
CA LYS A 237 -8.80 1.34 18.82
C LYS A 237 -8.30 -0.09 18.74
N ILE A 238 -7.47 -0.35 17.73
CA ILE A 238 -6.65 -1.56 17.72
C ILE A 238 -5.52 -1.34 18.71
N ASP A 239 -5.50 -2.15 19.74
CA ASP A 239 -4.35 -2.23 20.64
C ASP A 239 -3.26 -3.07 19.95
N VAL A 240 -2.24 -2.40 19.46
CA VAL A 240 -1.07 -3.02 18.84
C VAL A 240 0.18 -2.66 19.62
N LYS A 241 1.10 -3.62 19.73
CA LYS A 241 2.42 -3.42 20.32
C LYS A 241 3.45 -3.38 19.21
N THR A 242 4.39 -2.42 19.28
CA THR A 242 5.50 -2.36 18.33
C THR A 242 6.31 -3.65 18.36
N ALA A 243 6.57 -4.18 17.16
CA ALA A 243 7.36 -5.40 16.98
C ALA A 243 8.89 -5.14 17.04
N PHE A 244 9.29 -3.87 17.23
CA PHE A 244 10.67 -3.43 17.13
C PHE A 244 11.03 -2.53 18.31
N SER A 245 12.23 -2.73 18.85
CA SER A 245 12.83 -1.86 19.87
C SER A 245 14.25 -1.51 19.46
N LEU A 246 14.61 -0.24 19.54
CA LEU A 246 15.95 0.26 19.27
C LEU A 246 16.64 0.52 20.59
N TYR A 247 17.81 -0.09 20.75
CA TYR A 247 18.67 0.11 21.93
C TYR A 247 19.98 0.73 21.49
N SER A 248 20.56 1.54 22.38
CA SER A 248 21.89 2.12 22.21
C SER A 248 22.60 2.20 23.56
N GLU A 249 23.90 2.09 23.54
CA GLU A 249 24.74 2.29 24.69
C GLU A 249 25.46 3.61 24.59
N VAL A 250 25.67 4.25 25.75
CA VAL A 250 26.46 5.47 25.81
C VAL A 250 27.94 5.10 25.70
N MET A 251 28.55 5.41 24.58
CA MET A 251 29.96 5.09 24.30
C MET A 251 30.92 5.99 25.09
N GLN A 252 30.52 7.24 25.33
CA GLN A 252 31.35 8.19 26.08
C GLN A 252 30.48 9.28 26.71
N ALA A 253 30.75 9.57 27.95
CA ALA A 253 30.31 10.80 28.63
C ALA A 253 31.56 11.63 29.00
N LYS A 254 31.54 12.92 28.62
CA LYS A 254 32.62 13.84 28.91
C LYS A 254 32.09 15.24 29.24
N LYS A 255 32.83 15.97 30.07
CA LYS A 255 32.54 17.38 30.32
C LYS A 255 33.02 18.23 29.15
N ILE A 256 32.20 19.18 28.75
CA ILE A 256 32.55 20.19 27.75
C ILE A 256 32.41 21.58 28.39
N LYS A 257 33.25 22.51 27.96
CA LYS A 257 33.24 23.89 28.45
C LYS A 257 32.15 24.71 27.75
N LYS A 258 31.65 25.71 28.46
CA LYS A 258 30.82 26.77 27.88
C LYS A 258 31.44 27.30 26.58
N GLY A 259 30.64 27.51 25.55
CA GLY A 259 31.08 27.95 24.23
C GLY A 259 31.61 26.83 23.31
N SER A 260 31.68 25.56 23.83
CA SER A 260 32.02 24.42 22.96
C SER A 260 30.88 24.08 21.99
N PHE A 261 31.24 23.73 20.77
CA PHE A 261 30.24 23.28 19.77
C PHE A 261 30.20 21.75 19.70
N VAL A 262 29.00 21.20 19.52
CA VAL A 262 28.78 19.77 19.47
C VAL A 262 28.34 19.33 18.07
N GLY A 263 29.01 18.31 17.53
CA GLY A 263 28.64 17.64 16.28
C GLY A 263 28.93 18.43 15.02
N TYR A 264 28.53 17.82 13.91
CA TYR A 264 28.69 18.44 12.57
C TYR A 264 27.80 19.67 12.43
N GLY A 265 28.30 20.66 11.66
CA GLY A 265 27.58 21.91 11.40
C GLY A 265 27.58 22.87 12.60
N ARG A 266 28.12 22.49 13.75
CA ARG A 266 28.23 23.35 14.95
C ARG A 266 26.89 23.97 15.37
N ILE A 267 25.80 23.20 15.25
CA ILE A 267 24.44 23.68 15.46
C ILE A 267 24.13 23.93 16.94
N TYR A 268 24.76 23.15 17.85
CA TYR A 268 24.60 23.30 19.30
C TYR A 268 25.85 23.85 19.91
N GLU A 269 25.70 24.96 20.66
CA GLU A 269 26.74 25.58 21.50
C GLU A 269 26.38 25.39 22.97
N ALA A 270 27.35 24.93 23.78
CA ALA A 270 27.15 24.75 25.21
C ALA A 270 27.01 26.11 25.90
N ASN A 271 25.87 26.36 26.52
CA ASN A 271 25.56 27.61 27.22
C ASN A 271 26.23 27.71 28.59
N GLU A 272 26.67 26.58 29.13
CA GLU A 272 27.35 26.45 30.44
C GLU A 272 28.34 25.27 30.40
N ASP A 273 29.17 25.10 31.42
CA ASP A 273 29.96 23.90 31.56
C ASP A 273 29.04 22.71 31.87
N MET A 274 29.04 21.70 31.04
CA MET A 274 28.13 20.55 31.11
C MET A 274 28.83 19.21 30.85
#